data_e7b70e0ec6c443ddc2d67b2f131a6d32
#
_entry.id   e7b70e0ec6c443ddc2d67b2f131a6d32
#
_cell.length_a   1.000
_cell.length_b   1.000
_cell.length_c   1.000
_cell.angle_alpha   90.00
_cell.angle_beta   90.00
_cell.angle_gamma   90.00
#
_symmetry.space_group_name_H-M   'P 1'
#
loop_
_entity.id
_entity.type
_entity.pdbx_description
1 polymer ?
#
loop_
_entity_poly.entity_id
_entity_poly.type
_entity_poly.pdbx_seq_one_letter_code
_entity_poly.pdbx_strand_id
1 'polypeptide(L)'
;MKRRLLAVLAAVALMLGLSMAVAHHAQAATTGPITGYQGLCLDDRSASTALLNPVQVYTCNGTNAQSWTVASGNTLQVLGMCLDVAGAGTANGTKVDLYTCNGTGAQVWVPQSNGELLNPNSGKCLDDTGFGGSGTQVQIWACADSSNQQWSVP
;
A
#
# COMPACT_ATOMS: atom_id res chain seq x y z
N MET A 1 -63.28 54.91 18.34
CA MET A 1 -62.97 53.52 17.88
C MET A 1 -61.64 53.57 17.18
N LYS A 2 -60.55 53.11 17.81
CA LYS A 2 -59.19 53.12 17.24
C LYS A 2 -58.81 51.67 16.92
N ARG A 3 -58.68 51.31 15.64
CA ARG A 3 -58.21 50.02 15.17
C ARG A 3 -56.69 50.01 15.21
N ARG A 4 -56.08 49.15 15.96
CA ARG A 4 -54.64 48.88 15.97
C ARG A 4 -54.35 47.78 14.94
N LEU A 5 -53.55 48.13 13.93
CA LEU A 5 -52.97 47.21 12.97
C LEU A 5 -51.74 46.56 13.65
N LEU A 6 -51.75 45.25 13.78
CA LEU A 6 -50.57 44.45 14.13
C LEU A 6 -49.82 44.12 12.86
N ALA A 7 -48.61 44.64 12.74
CA ALA A 7 -47.65 44.23 11.69
C ALA A 7 -46.96 42.94 12.16
N VAL A 8 -47.10 41.88 11.37
CA VAL A 8 -46.39 40.61 11.58
C VAL A 8 -45.12 40.70 10.76
N LEU A 9 -43.95 40.84 11.41
CA LEU A 9 -42.64 40.72 10.82
C LEU A 9 -42.29 39.26 10.67
N ALA A 10 -42.33 38.74 9.45
CA ALA A 10 -41.78 37.41 9.12
C ALA A 10 -40.26 37.54 8.93
N ALA A 11 -39.51 37.01 9.88
CA ALA A 11 -38.06 36.85 9.77
C ALA A 11 -37.77 35.64 8.92
N VAL A 12 -37.28 35.82 7.70
CA VAL A 12 -36.74 34.78 6.83
C VAL A 12 -35.29 34.56 7.25
N ALA A 13 -35.03 33.46 7.98
CA ALA A 13 -33.67 33.02 8.28
C ALA A 13 -33.07 32.33 7.05
N LEU A 14 -32.14 33.00 6.36
CA LEU A 14 -31.31 32.43 5.30
C LEU A 14 -30.30 31.51 5.98
N MET A 15 -30.53 30.19 5.91
CA MET A 15 -29.54 29.19 6.25
C MET A 15 -28.50 29.09 5.11
N LEU A 16 -27.39 29.84 5.24
CA LEU A 16 -26.20 29.61 4.43
C LEU A 16 -25.55 28.28 4.87
N GLY A 17 -25.86 27.22 4.14
CA GLY A 17 -25.19 25.94 4.30
C GLY A 17 -23.72 26.07 3.85
N LEU A 18 -22.81 26.18 4.81
CA LEU A 18 -21.39 26.07 4.56
C LEU A 18 -21.08 24.60 4.24
N SER A 19 -21.05 24.26 2.94
CA SER A 19 -20.53 22.98 2.47
C SER A 19 -19.03 22.98 2.72
N MET A 20 -18.56 22.37 3.80
CA MET A 20 -17.14 22.06 3.99
C MET A 20 -16.76 21.00 2.96
N ALA A 21 -16.14 21.42 1.86
CA ALA A 21 -15.46 20.52 0.96
C ALA A 21 -14.27 19.91 1.74
N VAL A 22 -14.38 18.65 2.11
CA VAL A 22 -13.24 17.89 2.62
C VAL A 22 -12.27 17.75 1.46
N ALA A 23 -11.23 18.56 1.45
CA ALA A 23 -10.13 18.40 0.51
C ALA A 23 -9.46 17.06 0.80
N HIS A 24 -9.72 16.04 -0.02
CA HIS A 24 -8.93 14.85 -0.04
C HIS A 24 -7.55 15.25 -0.57
N HIS A 25 -6.60 15.41 0.34
CA HIS A 25 -5.21 15.59 -0.05
C HIS A 25 -4.78 14.28 -0.72
N ALA A 26 -4.64 14.31 -2.04
CA ALA A 26 -3.96 13.24 -2.76
C ALA A 26 -2.54 13.17 -2.17
N GLN A 27 -2.25 12.11 -1.43
CA GLN A 27 -0.92 11.88 -0.92
C GLN A 27 0.01 11.70 -2.13
N ALA A 28 1.03 12.54 -2.25
CA ALA A 28 1.99 12.39 -3.33
C ALA A 28 2.65 11.01 -3.21
N ALA A 29 2.75 10.32 -4.34
CA ALA A 29 3.44 9.03 -4.37
C ALA A 29 4.89 9.23 -3.93
N THR A 30 5.34 8.45 -2.96
CA THR A 30 6.74 8.43 -2.53
C THR A 30 7.46 7.31 -3.26
N THR A 31 8.72 7.55 -3.64
CA THR A 31 9.51 6.57 -4.38
C THR A 31 10.88 6.40 -3.73
N GLY A 32 11.28 5.16 -3.54
CA GLY A 32 12.56 4.82 -2.91
C GLY A 32 12.70 3.32 -2.65
N PRO A 33 13.76 2.91 -1.97
CA PRO A 33 13.93 1.52 -1.58
C PRO A 33 12.95 1.13 -0.47
N ILE A 34 12.45 -0.10 -0.54
CA ILE A 34 11.79 -0.77 0.59
C ILE A 34 12.85 -1.67 1.19
N THR A 35 13.17 -1.47 2.47
CA THR A 35 14.20 -2.25 3.16
C THR A 35 13.58 -3.14 4.24
N GLY A 36 14.12 -4.33 4.39
CA GLY A 36 13.66 -5.34 5.34
C GLY A 36 14.78 -5.94 6.17
N TYR A 37 14.63 -7.21 6.52
CA TYR A 37 15.56 -7.95 7.37
C TYR A 37 17.01 -7.82 6.90
N GLN A 38 17.94 -7.66 7.85
CA GLN A 38 19.38 -7.44 7.61
C GLN A 38 19.69 -6.23 6.69
N GLY A 39 18.77 -5.29 6.51
CA GLY A 39 18.95 -4.14 5.64
C GLY A 39 18.96 -4.49 4.14
N LEU A 40 18.43 -5.66 3.75
CA LEU A 40 18.23 -6.03 2.37
C LEU A 40 17.08 -5.23 1.75
N CYS A 41 17.17 -4.97 0.45
CA CYS A 41 16.15 -4.27 -0.31
C CYS A 41 15.17 -5.25 -0.96
N LEU A 42 13.89 -4.88 -0.98
CA LEU A 42 12.91 -5.52 -1.85
C LEU A 42 13.29 -5.25 -3.31
N ASP A 43 13.34 -6.29 -4.13
CA ASP A 43 14.01 -6.25 -5.43
C ASP A 43 13.21 -7.04 -6.47
N ASP A 44 12.97 -6.40 -7.60
CA ASP A 44 12.48 -7.03 -8.80
C ASP A 44 13.61 -7.84 -9.44
N ARG A 45 13.53 -9.15 -9.38
CA ARG A 45 14.60 -10.04 -9.87
C ARG A 45 14.96 -9.72 -11.31
N SER A 46 16.20 -9.32 -11.53
CA SER A 46 16.76 -8.98 -12.85
C SER A 46 16.13 -7.77 -13.52
N ALA A 47 15.44 -6.89 -12.81
CA ALA A 47 14.75 -5.71 -13.34
C ALA A 47 13.84 -6.06 -14.53
N SER A 48 12.99 -7.08 -14.37
CA SER A 48 12.18 -7.65 -15.45
C SER A 48 10.71 -7.28 -15.29
N THR A 49 10.11 -6.71 -16.31
CA THR A 49 8.67 -6.41 -16.36
C THR A 49 7.83 -7.59 -16.86
N ALA A 50 8.40 -8.79 -16.92
CA ALA A 50 7.65 -10.00 -17.26
C ALA A 50 6.59 -10.30 -16.19
N LEU A 51 5.42 -10.79 -16.61
CA LEU A 51 4.39 -11.26 -15.68
C LEU A 51 4.94 -12.42 -14.83
N LEU A 52 4.55 -12.44 -13.56
CA LEU A 52 4.96 -13.43 -12.56
C LEU A 52 6.47 -13.43 -12.30
N ASN A 53 7.16 -12.30 -12.59
CA ASN A 53 8.56 -12.18 -12.23
C ASN A 53 8.72 -12.22 -10.72
N PRO A 54 9.58 -13.09 -10.17
CA PRO A 54 9.76 -13.20 -8.73
C PRO A 54 10.24 -11.89 -8.10
N VAL A 55 9.65 -11.52 -6.98
CA VAL A 55 10.19 -10.46 -6.12
C VAL A 55 10.97 -11.12 -4.97
N GLN A 56 12.12 -10.56 -4.67
CA GLN A 56 13.09 -11.13 -3.74
C GLN A 56 13.60 -10.07 -2.76
N VAL A 57 14.28 -10.48 -1.70
CA VAL A 57 15.22 -9.62 -0.99
C VAL A 57 16.58 -9.70 -1.68
N TYR A 58 17.27 -8.57 -1.80
CA TYR A 58 18.58 -8.51 -2.43
C TYR A 58 19.45 -7.43 -1.77
N THR A 59 20.75 -7.56 -1.89
CA THR A 59 21.68 -6.50 -1.45
C THR A 59 21.29 -5.18 -2.10
N CYS A 60 21.13 -4.12 -1.31
CA CYS A 60 20.77 -2.81 -1.83
C CYS A 60 21.86 -2.30 -2.76
N ASN A 61 21.50 -1.97 -3.99
CA ASN A 61 22.46 -1.58 -5.05
C ASN A 61 22.04 -0.31 -5.79
N GLY A 62 20.91 0.32 -5.39
CA GLY A 62 20.43 1.59 -5.94
C GLY A 62 19.93 1.50 -7.39
N THR A 63 19.66 0.31 -7.92
CA THR A 63 19.09 0.14 -9.25
C THR A 63 17.60 0.41 -9.30
N ASN A 64 17.05 0.55 -10.51
CA ASN A 64 15.60 0.74 -10.70
C ASN A 64 14.76 -0.48 -10.28
N ALA A 65 15.37 -1.67 -10.17
CA ALA A 65 14.73 -2.87 -9.61
C ALA A 65 14.36 -2.74 -8.12
N GLN A 66 14.92 -1.75 -7.43
CA GLN A 66 14.72 -1.48 -6.00
C GLN A 66 14.07 -0.12 -5.76
N SER A 67 13.65 0.58 -6.81
CA SER A 67 13.01 1.88 -6.73
C SER A 67 11.49 1.70 -6.75
N TRP A 68 10.91 1.50 -5.57
CA TRP A 68 9.50 1.25 -5.36
C TRP A 68 8.72 2.54 -5.19
N THR A 69 7.56 2.63 -5.79
CA THR A 69 6.60 3.72 -5.59
C THR A 69 5.45 3.23 -4.73
N VAL A 70 5.23 3.92 -3.61
CA VAL A 70 4.01 3.75 -2.82
C VAL A 70 2.91 4.56 -3.49
N ALA A 71 2.04 3.88 -4.21
CA ALA A 71 0.99 4.51 -5.01
C ALA A 71 -0.37 4.51 -4.26
N SER A 72 -1.34 5.22 -4.82
CA SER A 72 -2.70 5.25 -4.28
C SER A 72 -3.31 3.85 -4.17
N GLY A 73 -4.20 3.66 -3.19
CA GLY A 73 -4.82 2.36 -2.94
C GLY A 73 -3.89 1.34 -2.28
N ASN A 74 -2.79 1.80 -1.65
CA ASN A 74 -1.79 0.95 -1.00
C ASN A 74 -1.16 -0.08 -1.95
N THR A 75 -0.91 0.31 -3.20
CA THR A 75 -0.15 -0.52 -4.14
C THR A 75 1.33 -0.17 -4.08
N LEU A 76 2.19 -1.17 -4.15
CA LEU A 76 3.63 -1.03 -4.25
C LEU A 76 4.05 -1.35 -5.69
N GLN A 77 4.70 -0.40 -6.36
CA GLN A 77 4.99 -0.51 -7.78
C GLN A 77 6.49 -0.34 -8.07
N VAL A 78 6.99 -1.15 -8.97
CA VAL A 78 8.35 -1.07 -9.51
C VAL A 78 8.30 -1.25 -11.03
N LEU A 79 9.01 -0.43 -11.79
CA LEU A 79 9.04 -0.50 -13.27
C LEU A 79 7.65 -0.55 -13.93
N GLY A 80 6.63 0.07 -13.30
CA GLY A 80 5.25 0.07 -13.78
C GLY A 80 4.43 -1.21 -13.50
N MET A 81 5.02 -2.17 -12.79
CA MET A 81 4.37 -3.40 -12.34
C MET A 81 4.00 -3.30 -10.86
N CYS A 82 2.96 -4.02 -10.44
CA CYS A 82 2.52 -4.08 -9.04
C CYS A 82 3.05 -5.32 -8.32
N LEU A 83 3.44 -5.13 -7.06
CA LEU A 83 3.71 -6.22 -6.12
C LEU A 83 2.42 -7.03 -5.92
N ASP A 84 2.43 -8.31 -6.22
CA ASP A 84 1.25 -9.16 -6.33
C ASP A 84 1.41 -10.47 -5.57
N VAL A 85 0.36 -10.89 -4.88
CA VAL A 85 0.31 -12.25 -4.29
C VAL A 85 -0.07 -13.23 -5.38
N ALA A 86 0.82 -14.13 -5.73
CA ALA A 86 0.66 -15.08 -6.83
C ALA A 86 -0.71 -15.78 -6.80
N GLY A 87 -1.48 -15.61 -7.89
CA GLY A 87 -2.81 -16.18 -8.02
C GLY A 87 -3.81 -15.76 -6.96
N ALA A 88 -3.62 -14.62 -6.31
CA ALA A 88 -4.42 -14.14 -5.18
C ALA A 88 -4.53 -15.18 -4.05
N GLY A 89 -3.51 -16.01 -3.88
CA GLY A 89 -3.48 -17.09 -2.87
C GLY A 89 -3.55 -16.55 -1.44
N THR A 90 -4.09 -17.37 -0.53
CA THR A 90 -4.26 -16.97 0.87
C THR A 90 -3.52 -17.90 1.85
N ALA A 91 -2.82 -18.91 1.33
CA ALA A 91 -2.06 -19.86 2.15
C ALA A 91 -0.69 -19.28 2.57
N ASN A 92 -0.20 -19.67 3.75
CA ASN A 92 1.18 -19.44 4.13
C ASN A 92 2.13 -20.00 3.07
N GLY A 93 3.16 -19.25 2.70
CA GLY A 93 4.14 -19.67 1.72
C GLY A 93 3.75 -19.33 0.27
N THR A 94 2.56 -18.74 0.03
CA THR A 94 2.23 -18.21 -1.30
C THR A 94 3.26 -17.17 -1.70
N LYS A 95 3.85 -17.33 -2.87
CA LYS A 95 4.91 -16.46 -3.36
C LYS A 95 4.35 -15.10 -3.80
N VAL A 96 5.23 -14.12 -3.76
CA VAL A 96 4.94 -12.78 -4.23
C VAL A 96 5.77 -12.52 -5.48
N ASP A 97 5.13 -11.96 -6.48
CA ASP A 97 5.71 -11.69 -7.79
C ASP A 97 5.26 -10.32 -8.32
N LEU A 98 5.57 -10.02 -9.55
CA LEU A 98 5.10 -8.84 -10.26
C LEU A 98 3.95 -9.20 -11.21
N TYR A 99 2.93 -8.38 -11.20
CA TYR A 99 1.82 -8.49 -12.15
C TYR A 99 1.41 -7.11 -12.67
N THR A 100 0.71 -7.09 -13.82
CA THR A 100 0.08 -5.86 -14.29
C THR A 100 -0.82 -5.28 -13.19
N CYS A 101 -0.72 -4.00 -12.92
CA CYS A 101 -1.58 -3.34 -11.94
C CYS A 101 -3.04 -3.43 -12.39
N ASN A 102 -3.87 -4.16 -11.65
CA ASN A 102 -5.24 -4.50 -12.00
C ASN A 102 -6.27 -4.13 -10.94
N GLY A 103 -5.82 -3.55 -9.80
CA GLY A 103 -6.68 -3.09 -8.72
C GLY A 103 -7.31 -4.21 -7.88
N THR A 104 -6.85 -5.45 -7.99
CA THR A 104 -7.33 -6.56 -7.16
C THR A 104 -6.75 -6.53 -5.75
N GLY A 105 -7.38 -7.24 -4.81
CA GLY A 105 -6.92 -7.36 -3.44
C GLY A 105 -5.54 -8.02 -3.30
N ALA A 106 -5.09 -8.79 -4.30
CA ALA A 106 -3.75 -9.38 -4.33
C ALA A 106 -2.63 -8.34 -4.35
N GLN A 107 -2.93 -7.09 -4.75
CA GLN A 107 -1.97 -6.01 -4.95
C GLN A 107 -2.04 -4.93 -3.86
N VAL A 108 -2.86 -5.14 -2.83
CA VAL A 108 -3.03 -4.18 -1.73
C VAL A 108 -2.10 -4.56 -0.57
N TRP A 109 -1.29 -3.58 -0.12
CA TRP A 109 -0.31 -3.76 0.95
C TRP A 109 -0.44 -2.62 1.96
N VAL A 110 -1.03 -2.90 3.11
CA VAL A 110 -1.34 -1.89 4.14
C VAL A 110 -0.22 -1.86 5.17
N PRO A 111 0.57 -0.78 5.26
CA PRO A 111 1.58 -0.65 6.29
C PRO A 111 0.96 -0.66 7.68
N GLN A 112 1.53 -1.45 8.59
CA GLN A 112 1.15 -1.55 9.98
C GLN A 112 2.12 -0.74 10.86
N SER A 113 1.68 -0.36 12.05
CA SER A 113 2.50 0.44 12.98
C SER A 113 3.77 -0.26 13.47
N ASN A 114 3.82 -1.58 13.39
CA ASN A 114 4.99 -2.41 13.73
C ASN A 114 5.92 -2.66 12.53
N GLY A 115 5.64 -2.05 11.37
CA GLY A 115 6.45 -2.21 10.15
C GLY A 115 6.03 -3.37 9.25
N GLU A 116 5.04 -4.17 9.62
CA GLU A 116 4.51 -5.21 8.74
C GLU A 116 3.75 -4.59 7.54
N LEU A 117 3.79 -5.27 6.40
CA LEU A 117 2.97 -4.97 5.23
C LEU A 117 1.88 -6.03 5.11
N LEU A 118 0.67 -5.69 5.57
CA LEU A 118 -0.48 -6.58 5.54
C LEU A 118 -1.12 -6.60 4.15
N ASN A 119 -1.36 -7.79 3.60
CA ASN A 119 -2.26 -7.99 2.47
C ASN A 119 -3.66 -8.36 2.99
N PRO A 120 -4.66 -7.45 2.95
CA PRO A 120 -5.98 -7.70 3.53
C PRO A 120 -6.74 -8.85 2.88
N ASN A 121 -6.51 -9.11 1.59
CA ASN A 121 -7.18 -10.21 0.87
C ASN A 121 -6.81 -11.59 1.44
N SER A 122 -5.55 -11.75 1.84
CA SER A 122 -5.08 -13.00 2.45
C SER A 122 -5.12 -12.98 3.98
N GLY A 123 -5.17 -11.80 4.62
CA GLY A 123 -4.98 -11.63 6.06
C GLY A 123 -3.56 -11.98 6.52
N LYS A 124 -2.57 -11.89 5.62
CA LYS A 124 -1.17 -12.24 5.87
C LYS A 124 -0.23 -11.08 5.55
N CYS A 125 0.99 -11.17 6.05
CA CYS A 125 2.02 -10.16 5.90
C CYS A 125 3.09 -10.58 4.88
N LEU A 126 3.69 -9.60 4.21
CA LEU A 126 4.87 -9.80 3.37
C LEU A 126 6.01 -10.32 4.22
N ASP A 127 6.65 -11.39 3.78
CA ASP A 127 7.58 -12.19 4.56
C ASP A 127 8.83 -12.51 3.74
N ASP A 128 10.00 -12.20 4.30
CA ASP A 128 11.25 -12.71 3.78
C ASP A 128 11.37 -14.19 4.17
N THR A 129 11.21 -15.05 3.19
CA THR A 129 11.10 -16.49 3.35
C THR A 129 12.23 -17.05 4.21
N GLY A 130 11.89 -17.49 5.41
CA GLY A 130 12.85 -18.20 6.29
C GLY A 130 14.02 -17.34 6.76
N PHE A 131 13.86 -16.02 6.91
CA PHE A 131 14.94 -15.09 7.24
C PHE A 131 16.09 -15.21 6.21
N GLY A 132 15.73 -15.22 4.93
CA GLY A 132 16.64 -15.51 3.85
C GLY A 132 17.65 -14.41 3.57
N GLY A 133 18.73 -14.79 2.91
CA GLY A 133 19.73 -13.86 2.40
C GLY A 133 19.41 -13.31 1.02
N SER A 134 20.32 -12.50 0.50
CA SER A 134 20.22 -11.91 -0.84
C SER A 134 19.90 -12.96 -1.92
N GLY A 135 18.84 -12.72 -2.70
CA GLY A 135 18.31 -13.63 -3.73
C GLY A 135 17.13 -14.48 -3.28
N THR A 136 16.68 -14.37 -2.01
CA THR A 136 15.53 -15.12 -1.51
C THR A 136 14.23 -14.50 -1.97
N GLN A 137 13.36 -15.29 -2.61
CA GLN A 137 12.03 -14.83 -3.03
C GLN A 137 11.13 -14.64 -1.80
N VAL A 138 10.44 -13.48 -1.76
CA VAL A 138 9.47 -13.19 -0.71
C VAL A 138 8.15 -13.95 -0.90
N GLN A 139 7.41 -14.05 0.18
CA GLN A 139 6.13 -14.75 0.26
C GLN A 139 5.15 -14.00 1.14
N ILE A 140 3.93 -14.51 1.31
CA ILE A 140 3.05 -14.13 2.40
C ILE A 140 3.06 -15.22 3.48
N TRP A 141 3.01 -14.80 4.75
CA TRP A 141 2.93 -15.67 5.91
C TRP A 141 2.05 -15.05 6.98
N ALA A 142 1.55 -15.86 7.92
CA ALA A 142 0.82 -15.34 9.07
C ALA A 142 1.62 -14.23 9.74
N CYS A 143 1.00 -13.07 9.97
CA CYS A 143 1.65 -11.94 10.64
C CYS A 143 2.10 -12.36 12.04
N ALA A 144 3.35 -12.15 12.38
CA ALA A 144 3.98 -12.68 13.58
C ALA A 144 4.82 -11.63 14.33
N ASP A 145 4.80 -10.36 13.88
CA ASP A 145 5.65 -9.29 14.42
C ASP A 145 7.14 -9.69 14.48
N SER A 146 7.57 -10.49 13.50
CA SER A 146 8.94 -10.98 13.40
C SER A 146 9.77 -10.11 12.46
N SER A 147 11.08 -10.05 12.68
CA SER A 147 11.97 -9.13 11.95
C SER A 147 12.03 -9.38 10.44
N ASN A 148 11.71 -10.60 9.97
CA ASN A 148 11.63 -10.91 8.54
C ASN A 148 10.30 -10.47 7.88
N GLN A 149 9.39 -9.86 8.66
CA GLN A 149 8.15 -9.27 8.19
C GLN A 149 8.09 -7.74 8.39
N GLN A 150 9.16 -7.15 8.92
CA GLN A 150 9.25 -5.71 9.17
C GLN A 150 9.95 -5.02 8.00
N TRP A 151 9.27 -4.04 7.43
CA TRP A 151 9.69 -3.32 6.23
C TRP A 151 9.65 -1.82 6.50
N SER A 152 10.67 -1.12 6.03
CA SER A 152 10.69 0.34 5.95
C SER A 152 10.33 0.74 4.52
N VAL A 153 9.22 1.44 4.35
CA VAL A 153 8.77 1.98 3.06
C VAL A 153 9.16 3.44 2.91
N PRO A 154 9.38 3.95 1.67
CA PRO A 154 9.80 5.33 1.42
C PRO A 154 8.71 6.38 1.75
#